data_7a8aade0a0fa438244ad8c41eea54428
#
_entry.id   7a8aade0a0fa438244ad8c41eea54428
#
_cell.length_a   1.000
_cell.length_b   1.000
_cell.length_c   1.000
_cell.angle_alpha   90.00
_cell.angle_beta   90.00
_cell.angle_gamma   90.00
#
_symmetry.space_group_name_H-M   'P 1'
#
loop_
_entity.id
_entity.type
_entity.pdbx_description
1 polymer ?
#
loop_
_entity_poly.entity_id
_entity_poly.type
_entity_poly.pdbx_seq_one_letter_code
_entity_poly.pdbx_strand_id
1 'polypeptide(L)'
;MKKSSIVGGVAAGFAAWVCLSASAEVKLISMVGADPAATVKRFRELTDARIAEIRATPNLTVPAGCDVYYLAKAGDDAQDGRTPATAWATVERLNRATDIRPGSFVLFERGGTWRTPLDVPGHPADKPFSGYAGGLKGLKGVTYSAYGTGPKPRLIASPFNGADPARWQATDTPNVWSCPLGRTDVGLVVFDEGAAHAIKILPVYHKDGRTTAQYTGRPFTDYRSLDSDLHFYHDYATNGIGRGTGLLYLYSKENPGKRFKSIEFGLRHNIITAHGQAGTTFDNLCLMYGGAHGIHQGGSKNLLVKNCEFGWIGGGIQGEGLFGRAWGVRYGNAVEVGGCDGYTVTNCYVYQIYDAGVTHQADAVSRFSGKEKILFQKGIRYVGNVFEKCNYSIEYFLSRCPTNNPSRMEDFVIADNLMWDAGTGLCEQRPDRRQDAHIKSWVTSNRAMGYTIRNNLFAGAHMQLIEICASLTNPDGSASIPCLDENVFVGTPATRLGAVEQLSSAAARPTYVPLDDKTEAYLNARGSGNRVIVR
;
A
#
# COMPACT_ATOMS: atom_id res chain seq x y z
N MET A 1 63.13 3.80 -17.07
CA MET A 1 62.84 4.08 -15.66
C MET A 1 61.77 5.17 -15.58
N LYS A 2 60.50 4.82 -15.35
CA LYS A 2 59.46 5.73 -14.91
C LYS A 2 58.58 4.94 -13.92
N LYS A 3 58.56 5.37 -12.68
CA LYS A 3 57.76 4.82 -11.59
C LYS A 3 56.30 5.27 -11.79
N SER A 4 55.40 4.33 -11.86
CA SER A 4 53.97 4.59 -11.73
C SER A 4 53.54 4.37 -10.27
N SER A 5 53.05 5.40 -9.62
CA SER A 5 52.45 5.35 -8.31
C SER A 5 50.99 4.89 -8.45
N ILE A 6 50.67 3.78 -7.82
CA ILE A 6 49.31 3.28 -7.66
C ILE A 6 48.72 3.98 -6.45
N VAL A 7 47.68 4.80 -6.68
CA VAL A 7 46.82 5.35 -5.61
C VAL A 7 45.72 4.33 -5.38
N GLY A 8 45.81 3.63 -4.25
CA GLY A 8 44.77 2.72 -3.79
C GLY A 8 43.59 3.51 -3.23
N GLY A 9 42.46 3.52 -3.93
CA GLY A 9 41.21 3.99 -3.42
C GLY A 9 40.58 2.93 -2.51
N VAL A 10 40.49 3.22 -1.22
CA VAL A 10 39.74 2.43 -0.25
C VAL A 10 38.25 2.66 -0.51
N ALA A 11 37.59 1.71 -1.12
CA ALA A 11 36.13 1.64 -1.18
C ALA A 11 35.64 1.22 0.21
N ALA A 12 35.21 2.19 1.04
CA ALA A 12 34.50 1.91 2.27
C ALA A 12 33.10 1.42 1.91
N GLY A 13 32.90 0.10 1.93
CA GLY A 13 31.59 -0.52 1.85
C GLY A 13 30.78 -0.17 3.10
N PHE A 14 29.78 0.66 2.95
CA PHE A 14 28.76 0.89 3.98
C PHE A 14 27.86 -0.36 4.05
N ALA A 15 28.26 -1.35 4.84
CA ALA A 15 27.32 -2.33 5.38
C ALA A 15 26.57 -1.64 6.53
N ALA A 16 25.47 -0.97 6.22
CA ALA A 16 24.54 -0.50 7.23
C ALA A 16 23.88 -1.73 7.86
N TRP A 17 24.44 -2.21 8.96
CA TRP A 17 23.75 -3.14 9.85
C TRP A 17 22.53 -2.41 10.38
N VAL A 18 21.33 -2.83 9.92
CA VAL A 18 20.08 -2.47 10.55
C VAL A 18 20.11 -3.13 11.94
N CYS A 19 20.48 -2.38 12.96
CA CYS A 19 20.17 -2.76 14.32
C CYS A 19 18.64 -2.75 14.46
N LEU A 20 18.00 -3.87 14.16
CA LEU A 20 16.69 -4.20 14.68
C LEU A 20 16.88 -4.21 16.19
N SER A 21 16.26 -3.27 16.91
CA SER A 21 16.12 -3.38 18.36
C SER A 21 15.46 -4.74 18.62
N ALA A 22 16.23 -5.66 19.18
CA ALA A 22 15.76 -7.00 19.49
C ALA A 22 14.76 -6.92 20.65
N SER A 23 13.49 -6.64 20.35
CA SER A 23 12.43 -7.27 21.11
C SER A 23 12.59 -8.78 20.86
N ALA A 24 12.66 -9.59 21.90
CA ALA A 24 12.82 -11.03 21.76
C ALA A 24 11.78 -11.53 20.73
N GLU A 25 12.26 -12.23 19.68
CA GLU A 25 11.41 -12.78 18.62
C GLU A 25 10.31 -13.63 19.26
N VAL A 26 9.07 -13.16 19.23
CA VAL A 26 7.94 -13.89 19.80
C VAL A 26 7.60 -15.03 18.85
N LYS A 27 7.84 -16.27 19.30
CA LYS A 27 7.43 -17.45 18.53
C LYS A 27 5.93 -17.64 18.64
N LEU A 28 5.19 -17.31 17.60
CA LEU A 28 3.73 -17.39 17.57
C LEU A 28 3.21 -18.80 17.87
N ILE A 29 3.90 -19.83 17.41
CA ILE A 29 3.53 -21.23 17.67
C ILE A 29 3.51 -21.57 19.17
N SER A 30 4.36 -20.93 19.99
CA SER A 30 4.37 -21.14 21.44
C SER A 30 3.16 -20.56 22.15
N MET A 31 2.42 -19.65 21.50
CA MET A 31 1.20 -19.04 22.03
C MET A 31 -0.05 -19.87 21.71
N VAL A 32 0.05 -20.89 20.85
CA VAL A 32 -1.07 -21.76 20.48
C VAL A 32 -1.37 -22.71 21.65
N GLY A 33 -2.57 -22.56 22.22
CA GLY A 33 -3.07 -23.43 23.30
C GLY A 33 -4.21 -24.33 22.84
N ALA A 34 -4.72 -25.16 23.75
CA ALA A 34 -5.81 -26.08 23.48
C ALA A 34 -7.17 -25.36 23.20
N ASP A 35 -7.36 -24.17 23.75
CA ASP A 35 -8.56 -23.35 23.50
C ASP A 35 -8.30 -22.37 22.34
N PRO A 36 -8.99 -22.55 21.18
CA PRO A 36 -8.88 -21.66 20.03
C PRO A 36 -9.26 -20.20 20.34
N ALA A 37 -10.33 -19.98 21.10
CA ALA A 37 -10.81 -18.62 21.40
C ALA A 37 -9.81 -17.85 22.27
N ALA A 38 -9.29 -18.50 23.33
CA ALA A 38 -8.26 -17.92 24.17
C ALA A 38 -6.95 -17.66 23.40
N THR A 39 -6.60 -18.53 22.45
CA THR A 39 -5.43 -18.35 21.59
C THR A 39 -5.60 -17.13 20.67
N VAL A 40 -6.74 -16.99 20.00
CA VAL A 40 -7.04 -15.84 19.14
C VAL A 40 -7.05 -14.53 19.93
N LYS A 41 -7.59 -14.55 21.17
CA LYS A 41 -7.54 -13.38 22.07
C LYS A 41 -6.09 -12.95 22.35
N ARG A 42 -5.19 -13.89 22.70
CA ARG A 42 -3.77 -13.60 22.94
C ARG A 42 -3.09 -13.00 21.70
N PHE A 43 -3.39 -13.50 20.48
CA PHE A 43 -2.87 -12.92 19.25
C PHE A 43 -3.40 -11.51 19.03
N ARG A 44 -4.66 -11.22 19.37
CA ARG A 44 -5.19 -9.87 19.28
C ARG A 44 -4.49 -8.92 20.25
N GLU A 45 -4.31 -9.33 21.49
CA GLU A 45 -3.57 -8.56 22.50
C GLU A 45 -2.12 -8.28 22.07
N LEU A 46 -1.43 -9.27 21.50
CA LEU A 46 -0.10 -9.11 20.91
C LEU A 46 -0.12 -8.07 19.77
N THR A 47 -1.13 -8.15 18.89
CA THR A 47 -1.27 -7.24 17.76
C THR A 47 -1.49 -5.81 18.23
N ASP A 48 -2.38 -5.60 19.21
CA ASP A 48 -2.69 -4.29 19.76
C ASP A 48 -1.46 -3.67 20.45
N ALA A 49 -0.69 -4.47 21.18
CA ALA A 49 0.58 -4.07 21.77
C ALA A 49 1.59 -3.66 20.68
N ARG A 50 1.70 -4.45 19.61
CA ARG A 50 2.61 -4.14 18.49
C ARG A 50 2.23 -2.85 17.77
N ILE A 51 0.94 -2.60 17.54
CA ILE A 51 0.45 -1.34 16.98
C ILE A 51 0.83 -0.16 17.88
N ALA A 52 0.64 -0.31 19.19
CA ALA A 52 1.02 0.73 20.15
C ALA A 52 2.54 1.03 20.11
N GLU A 53 3.38 0.00 20.05
CA GLU A 53 4.85 0.14 19.89
C GLU A 53 5.22 0.86 18.60
N ILE A 54 4.61 0.48 17.46
CA ILE A 54 4.85 1.13 16.17
C ILE A 54 4.49 2.62 16.24
N ARG A 55 3.36 2.95 16.85
CA ARG A 55 2.92 4.35 17.02
C ARG A 55 3.82 5.15 17.95
N ALA A 56 4.34 4.50 18.99
CA ALA A 56 5.23 5.11 19.99
C ALA A 56 6.72 5.12 19.58
N THR A 57 7.06 4.66 18.36
CA THR A 57 8.46 4.64 17.90
C THR A 57 9.16 5.97 18.18
N PRO A 58 10.32 5.99 18.87
CA PRO A 58 11.06 7.22 19.17
C PRO A 58 11.64 7.85 17.89
N ASN A 59 12.03 9.11 17.98
CA ASN A 59 12.76 9.77 16.89
C ASN A 59 14.11 9.09 16.68
N LEU A 60 14.55 9.04 15.43
CA LEU A 60 15.88 8.58 15.10
C LEU A 60 16.94 9.56 15.62
N THR A 61 18.13 9.06 15.89
CA THR A 61 19.31 9.89 16.12
C THR A 61 19.99 10.17 14.78
N VAL A 62 20.10 11.44 14.42
CA VAL A 62 20.81 11.85 13.20
C VAL A 62 22.31 11.74 13.46
N PRO A 63 23.08 11.05 12.60
CA PRO A 63 24.54 10.99 12.73
C PRO A 63 25.18 12.39 12.60
N ALA A 64 26.23 12.63 13.37
CA ALA A 64 26.96 13.90 13.31
C ALA A 64 27.52 14.18 11.90
N GLY A 65 27.43 15.42 11.45
CA GLY A 65 27.94 15.87 10.16
C GLY A 65 26.99 15.64 8.98
N CYS A 66 25.79 15.09 9.20
CA CYS A 66 24.77 14.99 8.15
C CYS A 66 24.02 16.32 7.97
N ASP A 67 23.65 16.63 6.74
CA ASP A 67 22.74 17.71 6.44
C ASP A 67 21.32 17.36 6.93
N VAL A 68 20.68 18.29 7.62
CA VAL A 68 19.32 18.12 8.15
C VAL A 68 18.44 19.27 7.67
N TYR A 69 17.22 18.92 7.26
CA TYR A 69 16.16 19.85 6.90
C TYR A 69 14.93 19.58 7.75
N TYR A 70 14.27 20.63 8.20
CA TYR A 70 13.13 20.54 9.11
C TYR A 70 11.87 21.11 8.47
N LEU A 71 10.74 20.42 8.70
CA LEU A 71 9.41 20.91 8.37
C LEU A 71 8.57 20.99 9.65
N ALA A 72 7.93 22.15 9.86
CA ALA A 72 6.99 22.40 10.96
C ALA A 72 5.73 23.09 10.43
N LYS A 73 4.57 22.86 11.03
CA LYS A 73 3.33 23.53 10.61
C LYS A 73 3.35 25.04 10.84
N ALA A 74 4.08 25.49 11.85
CA ALA A 74 4.34 26.90 12.13
C ALA A 74 5.60 27.43 11.44
N GLY A 75 6.21 26.66 10.52
CA GLY A 75 7.41 27.05 9.79
C GLY A 75 7.17 28.15 8.74
N ASP A 76 8.24 28.56 8.11
CA ASP A 76 8.24 29.60 7.08
C ASP A 76 9.06 29.15 5.86
N ASP A 77 8.43 29.08 4.70
CA ASP A 77 9.06 28.64 3.44
C ASP A 77 10.13 29.61 2.91
N ALA A 78 10.23 30.82 3.45
CA ALA A 78 11.29 31.77 3.16
C ALA A 78 12.61 31.49 3.91
N GLN A 79 12.56 30.67 4.93
CA GLN A 79 13.72 30.29 5.74
C GLN A 79 14.57 29.20 5.06
N ASP A 80 15.72 28.88 5.66
CA ASP A 80 16.68 27.89 5.13
C ASP A 80 16.31 26.43 5.44
N GLY A 81 15.41 26.19 6.39
CA GLY A 81 14.98 24.85 6.82
C GLY A 81 16.04 24.06 7.62
N ARG A 82 17.13 24.68 8.06
CA ARG A 82 18.29 23.97 8.63
C ARG A 82 18.21 23.71 10.12
N THR A 83 17.28 24.35 10.81
CA THR A 83 17.02 24.15 12.25
C THR A 83 15.52 24.05 12.52
N PRO A 84 15.08 23.51 13.66
CA PRO A 84 13.66 23.56 14.02
C PRO A 84 13.08 24.99 14.07
N ALA A 85 13.88 25.99 14.40
CA ALA A 85 13.44 27.41 14.46
C ALA A 85 13.31 28.04 13.05
N THR A 86 14.02 27.52 12.05
CA THR A 86 13.97 27.98 10.67
C THR A 86 13.29 26.96 9.74
N ALA A 87 12.47 26.07 10.28
CA ALA A 87 11.79 25.00 9.58
C ALA A 87 10.91 25.52 8.43
N TRP A 88 10.82 24.78 7.35
CA TRP A 88 9.86 25.03 6.27
C TRP A 88 8.43 24.66 6.66
N ALA A 89 7.44 25.32 6.08
CA ALA A 89 6.03 25.06 6.35
C ALA A 89 5.43 23.97 5.44
N THR A 90 5.89 23.86 4.19
CA THR A 90 5.17 23.12 3.14
C THR A 90 6.00 22.04 2.44
N VAL A 91 5.29 21.03 1.93
CA VAL A 91 5.87 20.00 1.04
C VAL A 91 6.25 20.62 -0.32
N GLU A 92 5.56 21.66 -0.77
CA GLU A 92 5.90 22.42 -1.98
C GLU A 92 7.31 23.00 -1.88
N ARG A 93 7.63 23.63 -0.77
CA ARG A 93 8.97 24.18 -0.53
C ARG A 93 10.03 23.09 -0.54
N LEU A 94 9.75 21.97 0.14
CA LEU A 94 10.63 20.81 0.14
C LEU A 94 10.85 20.26 -1.28
N ASN A 95 9.80 20.10 -2.07
CA ASN A 95 9.88 19.59 -3.44
C ASN A 95 10.64 20.52 -4.40
N ARG A 96 10.76 21.81 -4.08
CA ARG A 96 11.54 22.80 -4.85
C ARG A 96 12.99 22.92 -4.40
N ALA A 97 13.35 22.32 -3.28
CA ALA A 97 14.73 22.36 -2.77
C ALA A 97 15.66 21.59 -3.73
N THR A 98 16.77 22.22 -4.10
CA THR A 98 17.77 21.68 -5.04
C THR A 98 19.09 21.32 -4.36
N ASP A 99 19.24 21.66 -3.09
CA ASP A 99 20.45 21.50 -2.29
C ASP A 99 20.43 20.25 -1.39
N ILE A 100 19.31 19.52 -1.35
CA ILE A 100 19.18 18.25 -0.61
C ILE A 100 19.96 17.15 -1.34
N ARG A 101 20.98 16.61 -0.69
CA ARG A 101 21.91 15.62 -1.26
C ARG A 101 21.69 14.23 -0.67
N PRO A 102 22.17 13.16 -1.33
CA PRO A 102 22.23 11.83 -0.70
C PRO A 102 22.97 11.87 0.64
N GLY A 103 22.41 11.22 1.66
CA GLY A 103 22.90 11.26 3.04
C GLY A 103 22.20 12.32 3.91
N SER A 104 21.39 13.21 3.32
CA SER A 104 20.61 14.20 4.08
C SER A 104 19.43 13.55 4.81
N PHE A 105 18.98 14.24 5.86
CA PHE A 105 17.78 13.94 6.61
C PHE A 105 16.73 15.04 6.41
N VAL A 106 15.49 14.64 6.18
CA VAL A 106 14.32 15.53 6.13
C VAL A 106 13.39 15.12 7.27
N LEU A 107 13.22 15.99 8.24
CA LEU A 107 12.52 15.70 9.48
C LEU A 107 11.23 16.53 9.58
N PHE A 108 10.11 15.83 9.75
CA PHE A 108 8.80 16.43 9.94
C PHE A 108 8.47 16.53 11.42
N GLU A 109 7.93 17.66 11.84
CA GLU A 109 7.51 17.86 13.22
C GLU A 109 6.35 16.92 13.60
N ARG A 110 6.48 16.23 14.71
CA ARG A 110 5.41 15.39 15.25
C ARG A 110 4.15 16.24 15.56
N GLY A 111 2.98 15.62 15.38
CA GLY A 111 1.69 16.30 15.52
C GLY A 111 1.29 17.12 14.30
N GLY A 112 2.22 17.42 13.40
CA GLY A 112 1.93 18.13 12.15
C GLY A 112 1.17 17.28 11.12
N THR A 113 0.36 17.95 10.29
CA THR A 113 -0.34 17.32 9.15
C THR A 113 -0.05 18.12 7.89
N TRP A 114 0.54 17.46 6.88
CA TRP A 114 0.81 18.04 5.57
C TRP A 114 -0.10 17.43 4.53
N ARG A 115 -0.80 18.30 3.80
CA ARG A 115 -1.62 17.90 2.65
C ARG A 115 -0.72 17.87 1.42
N THR A 116 -0.66 16.73 0.74
CA THR A 116 0.27 16.48 -0.38
C THR A 116 -0.33 16.61 -1.79
N PRO A 117 -1.64 16.81 -2.01
CA PRO A 117 -2.12 17.23 -3.32
C PRO A 117 -1.53 18.60 -3.64
N LEU A 118 -0.63 18.63 -4.62
CA LEU A 118 0.06 19.83 -5.04
C LEU A 118 -0.56 20.32 -6.35
N ASP A 119 -0.75 21.63 -6.46
CA ASP A 119 -0.90 22.27 -7.76
C ASP A 119 0.41 22.09 -8.53
N VAL A 120 0.37 21.30 -9.59
CA VAL A 120 1.55 21.16 -10.47
C VAL A 120 1.60 22.37 -11.38
N PRO A 121 2.60 23.27 -11.24
CA PRO A 121 2.73 24.43 -12.10
C PRO A 121 2.73 24.03 -13.58
N GLY A 122 1.87 24.67 -14.39
CA GLY A 122 1.74 24.38 -15.81
C GLY A 122 0.85 23.20 -16.16
N HIS A 123 0.26 22.49 -15.18
CA HIS A 123 -0.80 21.53 -15.48
C HIS A 123 -2.12 22.28 -15.69
N PRO A 124 -2.76 22.19 -16.87
CA PRO A 124 -4.02 22.88 -17.10
C PRO A 124 -5.08 22.37 -16.11
N ALA A 125 -5.79 23.30 -15.44
CA ALA A 125 -6.84 22.97 -14.48
C ALA A 125 -8.00 22.14 -15.09
N ASP A 126 -8.10 22.13 -16.42
CA ASP A 126 -9.09 21.42 -17.21
C ASP A 126 -8.67 20.01 -17.63
N LYS A 127 -7.41 19.61 -17.39
CA LYS A 127 -6.94 18.26 -17.72
C LYS A 127 -6.85 17.37 -16.47
N PRO A 128 -7.31 16.13 -16.55
CA PRO A 128 -7.04 15.17 -15.48
C PRO A 128 -5.54 14.94 -15.40
N PHE A 129 -5.00 14.78 -14.17
CA PHE A 129 -3.63 14.36 -14.03
C PHE A 129 -3.44 13.00 -14.69
N SER A 130 -2.70 12.94 -15.78
CA SER A 130 -2.27 11.69 -16.38
C SER A 130 -1.10 11.15 -15.56
N GLY A 131 -1.30 10.00 -14.92
CA GLY A 131 -0.27 9.36 -14.12
C GLY A 131 -0.32 9.74 -12.64
N TYR A 132 0.64 9.24 -11.91
CA TYR A 132 0.78 9.32 -10.46
C TYR A 132 1.52 10.61 -10.02
N ALA A 133 1.31 11.72 -10.72
CA ALA A 133 1.93 12.99 -10.38
C ALA A 133 1.32 13.57 -9.08
N GLY A 134 2.13 14.26 -8.32
CA GLY A 134 1.76 14.86 -7.04
C GLY A 134 2.46 14.19 -5.85
N GLY A 135 2.23 14.74 -4.68
CA GLY A 135 2.82 14.23 -3.45
C GLY A 135 4.24 14.71 -3.16
N LEU A 136 4.78 14.19 -2.06
CA LEU A 136 6.18 14.39 -1.71
C LEU A 136 7.09 13.67 -2.71
N LYS A 137 8.14 14.34 -3.18
CA LYS A 137 9.19 13.72 -3.97
C LYS A 137 10.20 13.02 -3.06
N GLY A 138 10.23 11.68 -3.12
CA GLY A 138 11.28 10.91 -2.46
C GLY A 138 12.59 11.05 -3.22
N LEU A 139 13.63 11.57 -2.60
CA LEU A 139 14.94 11.81 -3.21
C LEU A 139 15.91 10.67 -2.92
N LYS A 140 16.86 10.47 -3.85
CA LYS A 140 17.91 9.45 -3.74
C LYS A 140 18.75 9.63 -2.47
N GLY A 141 18.88 8.54 -1.69
CA GLY A 141 19.76 8.49 -0.52
C GLY A 141 19.32 9.40 0.64
N VAL A 142 18.10 9.91 0.63
CA VAL A 142 17.56 10.78 1.67
C VAL A 142 16.73 9.97 2.66
N THR A 143 16.88 10.28 3.94
CA THR A 143 16.05 9.74 5.02
C THR A 143 14.99 10.76 5.42
N TYR A 144 13.72 10.36 5.26
CA TYR A 144 12.55 11.12 5.71
C TYR A 144 12.07 10.53 7.03
N SER A 145 11.97 11.36 8.09
CA SER A 145 11.57 10.88 9.42
C SER A 145 10.88 11.98 10.23
N ALA A 146 10.75 11.75 11.54
CA ALA A 146 10.09 12.63 12.49
C ALA A 146 11.07 13.28 13.48
N TYR A 147 10.71 14.46 14.01
CA TYR A 147 11.36 15.08 15.14
C TYR A 147 10.34 15.71 16.11
N GLY A 148 10.77 16.11 17.28
CA GLY A 148 9.91 16.71 18.30
C GLY A 148 9.12 15.68 19.10
N THR A 149 7.97 16.07 19.62
CA THR A 149 7.12 15.25 20.49
C THR A 149 5.69 15.17 19.97
N GLY A 150 4.95 14.14 20.37
CA GLY A 150 3.57 13.93 19.94
C GLY A 150 3.40 12.75 18.95
N PRO A 151 2.23 12.62 18.30
CA PRO A 151 1.97 11.58 17.33
C PRO A 151 2.84 11.73 16.08
N LYS A 152 2.97 10.65 15.31
CA LYS A 152 3.71 10.68 14.02
C LYS A 152 3.22 11.81 13.12
N PRO A 153 4.14 12.48 12.37
CA PRO A 153 3.73 13.47 11.36
C PRO A 153 2.88 12.80 10.29
N ARG A 154 1.78 13.45 9.92
CA ARG A 154 0.81 12.94 8.95
C ARG A 154 1.04 13.56 7.57
N LEU A 155 1.24 12.72 6.57
CA LEU A 155 1.22 13.09 5.15
C LEU A 155 -0.06 12.54 4.54
N ILE A 156 -0.92 13.40 3.98
CA ILE A 156 -2.24 12.99 3.51
C ILE A 156 -2.55 13.53 2.11
N ALA A 157 -3.17 12.71 1.26
CA ALA A 157 -3.57 13.13 -0.08
C ALA A 157 -5.02 13.64 -0.15
N SER A 158 -5.53 14.18 0.95
CA SER A 158 -6.80 14.90 1.01
C SER A 158 -6.53 16.41 0.90
N PRO A 159 -7.22 17.16 0.03
CA PRO A 159 -6.92 18.57 -0.22
C PRO A 159 -7.31 19.47 0.96
N PHE A 160 -8.37 19.13 1.67
CA PHE A 160 -8.88 19.86 2.84
C PHE A 160 -9.77 18.96 3.70
N ASN A 161 -10.06 19.37 4.92
CA ASN A 161 -11.13 18.77 5.72
C ASN A 161 -12.48 19.30 5.22
N GLY A 162 -13.37 18.40 4.80
CA GLY A 162 -14.70 18.70 4.30
C GLY A 162 -15.76 18.92 5.38
N ALA A 163 -15.43 18.86 6.66
CA ALA A 163 -16.37 19.08 7.77
C ALA A 163 -16.68 20.58 8.00
N ASP A 164 -16.96 21.26 6.90
CA ASP A 164 -17.41 22.64 6.85
C ASP A 164 -18.74 22.68 6.08
N PRO A 165 -19.85 23.06 6.72
CA PRO A 165 -21.17 23.11 6.07
C PRO A 165 -21.22 23.98 4.81
N ALA A 166 -20.40 25.03 4.73
CA ALA A 166 -20.37 25.95 3.61
C ALA A 166 -19.80 25.33 2.32
N ARG A 167 -19.07 24.23 2.42
CA ARG A 167 -18.54 23.47 1.28
C ARG A 167 -19.58 22.60 0.56
N TRP A 168 -20.70 22.35 1.22
CA TRP A 168 -21.72 21.45 0.72
C TRP A 168 -22.96 22.20 0.27
N GLN A 169 -23.38 21.97 -0.96
CA GLN A 169 -24.60 22.50 -1.55
C GLN A 169 -25.63 21.40 -1.75
N ALA A 170 -26.86 21.63 -1.32
CA ALA A 170 -27.96 20.74 -1.62
C ALA A 170 -28.20 20.74 -3.15
N THR A 171 -28.46 19.54 -3.69
CA THR A 171 -28.80 19.38 -5.11
C THR A 171 -30.31 19.41 -5.33
N ASP A 172 -30.78 19.22 -6.57
CA ASP A 172 -32.16 18.99 -6.92
C ASP A 172 -32.70 17.62 -6.46
N THR A 173 -31.85 16.76 -5.97
CA THR A 173 -32.17 15.41 -5.50
C THR A 173 -32.15 15.38 -3.97
N PRO A 174 -33.25 14.96 -3.30
CA PRO A 174 -33.31 14.90 -1.85
C PRO A 174 -32.16 14.08 -1.26
N ASN A 175 -31.57 14.58 -0.17
CA ASN A 175 -30.43 13.98 0.54
C ASN A 175 -29.13 13.87 -0.26
N VAL A 176 -29.06 14.40 -1.47
CA VAL A 176 -27.80 14.43 -2.25
C VAL A 176 -27.16 15.81 -2.15
N TRP A 177 -25.94 15.84 -1.68
CA TRP A 177 -25.13 17.04 -1.48
C TRP A 177 -23.94 17.04 -2.42
N SER A 178 -23.56 18.19 -2.94
CA SER A 178 -22.39 18.37 -3.80
C SER A 178 -21.29 19.16 -3.12
N CYS A 179 -20.03 18.78 -3.40
CA CYS A 179 -18.82 19.46 -2.94
C CYS A 179 -17.83 19.58 -4.11
N PRO A 180 -17.30 20.78 -4.43
CA PRO A 180 -16.31 20.93 -5.49
C PRO A 180 -14.95 20.38 -5.04
N LEU A 181 -14.42 19.40 -5.77
CA LEU A 181 -13.12 18.75 -5.51
C LEU A 181 -12.17 18.78 -6.70
N GLY A 182 -12.60 19.40 -7.81
CA GLY A 182 -11.83 19.40 -9.04
C GLY A 182 -11.92 18.07 -9.80
N ARG A 183 -11.15 17.97 -10.88
CA ARG A 183 -11.27 16.89 -11.88
C ARG A 183 -10.39 15.68 -11.63
N THR A 184 -9.60 15.67 -10.56
CA THR A 184 -8.83 14.48 -10.14
C THR A 184 -9.74 13.53 -9.41
N ASP A 185 -9.80 12.27 -9.83
CA ASP A 185 -10.70 11.28 -9.25
C ASP A 185 -10.51 11.12 -7.73
N VAL A 186 -11.63 10.97 -7.02
CA VAL A 186 -11.68 10.68 -5.58
C VAL A 186 -11.83 9.18 -5.37
N GLY A 187 -10.83 8.54 -4.80
CA GLY A 187 -10.83 7.10 -4.54
C GLY A 187 -11.68 6.69 -3.35
N LEU A 188 -11.66 7.50 -2.30
CA LEU A 188 -12.34 7.22 -1.03
C LEU A 188 -12.76 8.52 -0.35
N VAL A 189 -13.77 8.42 0.51
CA VAL A 189 -14.17 9.47 1.46
C VAL A 189 -14.27 8.84 2.84
N VAL A 190 -13.58 9.42 3.81
CA VAL A 190 -13.49 8.91 5.18
C VAL A 190 -14.01 9.94 6.15
N PHE A 191 -14.83 9.51 7.11
CA PHE A 191 -15.47 10.35 8.10
C PHE A 191 -14.94 10.03 9.50
N ASP A 192 -14.80 11.09 10.32
CA ASP A 192 -14.43 11.02 11.73
C ASP A 192 -13.23 10.08 11.99
N GLU A 193 -12.15 10.33 11.25
CA GLU A 193 -10.87 9.61 11.32
C GLU A 193 -10.98 8.08 11.11
N GLY A 194 -11.99 7.62 10.39
CA GLY A 194 -12.20 6.21 10.10
C GLY A 194 -13.37 5.56 10.84
N ALA A 195 -14.15 6.33 11.59
CA ALA A 195 -15.40 5.82 12.18
C ALA A 195 -16.41 5.36 11.13
N ALA A 196 -16.39 6.01 9.94
CA ALA A 196 -17.14 5.58 8.77
C ALA A 196 -16.40 5.90 7.48
N HIS A 197 -16.80 5.28 6.38
CA HIS A 197 -16.33 5.60 5.04
C HIS A 197 -17.47 5.50 4.02
N ALA A 198 -17.33 6.21 2.91
CA ALA A 198 -18.31 6.18 1.85
C ALA A 198 -18.04 5.07 0.83
N ILE A 199 -19.10 4.58 0.20
CA ILE A 199 -19.06 3.64 -0.90
C ILE A 199 -19.05 4.40 -2.23
N LYS A 200 -18.03 4.19 -3.03
CA LYS A 200 -17.92 4.82 -4.36
C LYS A 200 -18.81 4.12 -5.36
N ILE A 201 -19.71 4.87 -5.97
CA ILE A 201 -20.58 4.40 -7.04
C ILE A 201 -19.98 4.82 -8.38
N LEU A 202 -19.74 3.82 -9.24
CA LEU A 202 -19.23 4.01 -10.61
C LEU A 202 -20.21 3.44 -11.62
N PRO A 203 -20.43 4.12 -12.76
CA PRO A 203 -21.22 3.58 -13.84
C PRO A 203 -20.49 2.43 -14.55
N VAL A 204 -21.25 1.38 -14.85
CA VAL A 204 -20.85 0.28 -15.73
C VAL A 204 -21.73 0.34 -16.96
N TYR A 205 -21.11 0.60 -18.10
CA TYR A 205 -21.79 0.68 -19.40
C TYR A 205 -21.87 -0.72 -20.04
N HIS A 206 -23.06 -1.21 -20.28
CA HIS A 206 -23.30 -2.51 -20.90
C HIS A 206 -23.46 -2.37 -22.41
N LYS A 207 -23.13 -3.43 -23.16
CA LYS A 207 -23.25 -3.46 -24.64
C LYS A 207 -24.69 -3.30 -25.14
N ASP A 208 -25.67 -3.61 -24.31
CA ASP A 208 -27.10 -3.46 -24.60
C ASP A 208 -27.64 -2.05 -24.31
N GLY A 209 -26.77 -1.09 -24.00
CA GLY A 209 -27.11 0.29 -23.72
C GLY A 209 -27.54 0.58 -22.28
N ARG A 210 -27.69 -0.44 -21.44
CA ARG A 210 -27.96 -0.22 -20.01
C ARG A 210 -26.73 0.33 -19.30
N THR A 211 -26.96 1.12 -18.25
CA THR A 211 -25.92 1.54 -17.31
C THR A 211 -26.32 1.15 -15.90
N THR A 212 -25.42 0.49 -15.17
CA THR A 212 -25.65 0.08 -13.79
C THR A 212 -24.53 0.59 -12.87
N ALA A 213 -24.81 0.67 -11.58
CA ALA A 213 -23.80 0.95 -10.58
C ALA A 213 -22.91 -0.27 -10.33
N GLN A 214 -21.60 -0.09 -10.35
CA GLN A 214 -20.63 -1.17 -10.14
C GLN A 214 -20.86 -1.95 -8.82
N TYR A 215 -21.12 -1.23 -7.74
CA TYR A 215 -21.26 -1.84 -6.42
C TYR A 215 -22.63 -2.48 -6.20
N THR A 216 -23.71 -1.80 -6.58
CA THR A 216 -25.08 -2.26 -6.28
C THR A 216 -25.71 -3.08 -7.41
N GLY A 217 -25.21 -2.98 -8.64
CA GLY A 217 -25.82 -3.57 -9.83
C GLY A 217 -27.12 -2.90 -10.27
N ARG A 218 -27.61 -1.89 -9.54
CA ARG A 218 -28.86 -1.18 -9.85
C ARG A 218 -28.68 -0.24 -11.04
N PRO A 219 -29.75 0.18 -11.75
CA PRO A 219 -29.68 1.24 -12.75
C PRO A 219 -28.98 2.49 -12.20
N PHE A 220 -28.06 3.06 -12.98
CA PHE A 220 -27.31 4.25 -12.58
C PHE A 220 -27.09 5.14 -13.79
N THR A 221 -27.47 6.40 -13.70
CA THR A 221 -27.26 7.40 -14.77
C THR A 221 -26.29 8.48 -14.34
N ASP A 222 -26.51 9.08 -13.18
CA ASP A 222 -25.70 10.13 -12.59
C ASP A 222 -25.97 10.21 -11.08
N TYR A 223 -25.56 11.30 -10.44
CA TYR A 223 -25.72 11.50 -8.99
C TYR A 223 -27.19 11.39 -8.50
N ARG A 224 -28.19 11.59 -9.38
CA ARG A 224 -29.62 11.44 -9.03
C ARG A 224 -30.01 9.99 -8.74
N SER A 225 -29.16 9.06 -9.13
CA SER A 225 -29.32 7.63 -8.82
C SER A 225 -28.74 7.22 -7.46
N LEU A 226 -28.16 8.16 -6.69
CA LEU A 226 -27.68 7.89 -5.34
C LEU A 226 -28.89 7.77 -4.39
N ASP A 227 -29.05 6.62 -3.74
CA ASP A 227 -30.22 6.26 -2.94
C ASP A 227 -29.89 5.70 -1.55
N SER A 228 -28.64 5.60 -1.19
CA SER A 228 -28.19 4.98 0.06
C SER A 228 -27.20 5.85 0.81
N ASP A 229 -27.34 5.89 2.14
CA ASP A 229 -26.50 6.72 3.00
C ASP A 229 -25.01 6.42 2.79
N LEU A 230 -24.23 7.48 2.69
CA LEU A 230 -22.80 7.45 2.43
C LEU A 230 -22.39 6.81 1.08
N HIS A 231 -23.30 6.67 0.12
CA HIS A 231 -22.92 6.42 -1.26
C HIS A 231 -22.46 7.73 -1.91
N PHE A 232 -21.35 7.70 -2.66
CA PHE A 232 -20.88 8.88 -3.38
C PHE A 232 -20.55 8.59 -4.84
N TYR A 233 -20.72 9.61 -5.66
CA TYR A 233 -20.31 9.68 -7.04
C TYR A 233 -19.45 10.91 -7.25
N HIS A 234 -18.32 10.78 -7.92
CA HIS A 234 -17.48 11.92 -8.30
C HIS A 234 -17.47 12.06 -9.81
N ASP A 235 -17.92 13.22 -10.30
CA ASP A 235 -17.92 13.55 -11.72
C ASP A 235 -16.56 14.14 -12.14
N TYR A 236 -15.55 13.26 -12.19
CA TYR A 236 -14.17 13.58 -12.56
C TYR A 236 -14.02 13.64 -14.09
N ALA A 237 -12.96 14.29 -14.59
CA ALA A 237 -12.67 14.32 -16.01
C ALA A 237 -11.99 13.04 -16.46
N THR A 238 -12.57 12.38 -17.46
CA THR A 238 -12.01 11.19 -18.10
C THR A 238 -12.03 11.31 -19.62
N ASN A 239 -11.35 10.40 -20.31
CA ASN A 239 -11.33 10.31 -21.77
C ASN A 239 -12.68 9.77 -22.32
N GLY A 240 -13.80 10.37 -21.93
CA GLY A 240 -15.13 10.06 -22.41
C GLY A 240 -16.11 9.52 -21.38
N ILE A 241 -15.72 9.41 -20.11
CA ILE A 241 -16.60 9.00 -19.01
C ILE A 241 -16.75 10.17 -18.03
N GLY A 242 -18.00 10.51 -17.68
CA GLY A 242 -18.32 11.63 -16.81
C GLY A 242 -18.37 12.97 -17.57
N ARG A 243 -19.01 13.96 -16.96
CA ARG A 243 -19.11 15.32 -17.52
C ARG A 243 -17.89 16.19 -17.16
N GLY A 244 -17.09 15.72 -16.20
CA GLY A 244 -15.89 16.40 -15.74
C GLY A 244 -16.17 17.71 -15.03
N THR A 245 -17.29 17.82 -14.32
CA THR A 245 -17.64 19.03 -13.54
C THR A 245 -16.73 19.22 -12.34
N GLY A 246 -16.09 18.15 -11.86
CA GLY A 246 -15.25 18.18 -10.67
C GLY A 246 -16.06 18.19 -9.36
N LEU A 247 -17.35 17.89 -9.43
CA LEU A 247 -18.23 17.82 -8.26
C LEU A 247 -18.27 16.39 -7.71
N LEU A 248 -18.06 16.27 -6.42
CA LEU A 248 -18.38 15.07 -5.68
C LEU A 248 -19.81 15.18 -5.14
N TYR A 249 -20.60 14.14 -5.36
CA TYR A 249 -21.96 14.02 -4.85
C TYR A 249 -22.00 12.93 -3.77
N LEU A 250 -22.56 13.27 -2.62
CA LEU A 250 -22.69 12.37 -1.48
C LEU A 250 -24.14 12.29 -1.03
N TYR A 251 -24.66 11.10 -0.89
CA TYR A 251 -25.97 10.90 -0.22
C TYR A 251 -25.77 10.99 1.29
N SER A 252 -26.45 11.92 1.92
CA SER A 252 -26.47 12.13 3.37
C SER A 252 -27.80 12.78 3.79
N LYS A 253 -28.41 12.25 4.86
CA LYS A 253 -29.71 12.74 5.36
C LYS A 253 -29.67 14.19 5.82
N GLU A 254 -28.50 14.73 6.09
CA GLU A 254 -28.26 16.13 6.43
C GLU A 254 -26.98 16.62 5.80
N ASN A 255 -26.72 17.93 5.87
CA ASN A 255 -25.48 18.52 5.34
C ASN A 255 -24.26 17.79 5.94
N PRO A 256 -23.40 17.16 5.11
CA PRO A 256 -22.28 16.37 5.59
C PRO A 256 -21.33 17.14 6.51
N GLY A 257 -21.10 18.44 6.25
CA GLY A 257 -20.25 19.27 7.08
C GLY A 257 -20.83 19.61 8.46
N LYS A 258 -22.14 19.38 8.68
CA LYS A 258 -22.78 19.44 10.00
C LYS A 258 -22.79 18.08 10.70
N ARG A 259 -22.88 17.01 9.92
CA ARG A 259 -23.01 15.63 10.40
C ARG A 259 -21.72 15.09 10.99
N PHE A 260 -20.57 15.43 10.39
CA PHE A 260 -19.27 14.85 10.73
C PHE A 260 -18.29 15.91 11.25
N LYS A 261 -17.36 15.48 12.12
CA LYS A 261 -16.29 16.33 12.68
C LYS A 261 -15.07 16.39 11.76
N SER A 262 -14.88 15.37 10.94
CA SER A 262 -13.88 15.38 9.88
C SER A 262 -14.37 14.60 8.65
N ILE A 263 -14.03 15.12 7.46
CA ILE A 263 -14.29 14.47 6.17
C ILE A 263 -13.03 14.60 5.32
N GLU A 264 -12.37 13.49 5.02
CA GLU A 264 -11.16 13.46 4.23
C GLU A 264 -11.42 12.78 2.88
N PHE A 265 -10.88 13.38 1.80
CA PHE A 265 -11.08 12.94 0.42
C PHE A 265 -9.78 12.41 -0.16
N GLY A 266 -9.68 11.12 -0.39
CA GLY A 266 -8.51 10.54 -1.04
C GLY A 266 -8.50 10.83 -2.53
N LEU A 267 -7.82 11.90 -2.94
CA LEU A 267 -7.59 12.18 -4.36
C LEU A 267 -6.65 11.13 -4.96
N ARG A 268 -6.81 10.86 -6.27
CA ARG A 268 -5.94 9.95 -7.04
C ARG A 268 -4.52 10.54 -7.20
N HIS A 269 -3.86 10.75 -6.08
CA HIS A 269 -2.45 11.11 -5.97
C HIS A 269 -1.73 10.09 -5.10
N ASN A 270 -0.47 9.84 -5.40
CA ASN A 270 0.42 9.21 -4.45
C ASN A 270 0.71 10.21 -3.32
N ILE A 271 0.82 9.71 -2.10
CA ILE A 271 1.27 10.57 -0.99
C ILE A 271 2.76 10.86 -1.17
N ILE A 272 3.55 9.85 -1.55
CA ILE A 272 4.98 9.97 -1.87
C ILE A 272 5.27 9.30 -3.22
N THR A 273 6.03 9.97 -4.07
CA THR A 273 6.52 9.43 -5.34
C THR A 273 8.05 9.49 -5.38
N ALA A 274 8.70 8.34 -5.60
CA ALA A 274 10.16 8.19 -5.55
C ALA A 274 10.70 7.36 -6.72
N HIS A 275 10.40 7.76 -7.97
CA HIS A 275 10.81 7.03 -9.16
C HIS A 275 12.32 7.02 -9.38
N GLY A 276 12.87 5.82 -9.64
CA GLY A 276 14.27 5.63 -10.00
C GLY A 276 15.28 5.98 -8.91
N GLN A 277 14.82 6.17 -7.67
CA GLN A 277 15.67 6.57 -6.56
C GLN A 277 16.32 5.35 -5.88
N ALA A 278 17.51 5.54 -5.33
CA ALA A 278 18.24 4.49 -4.61
C ALA A 278 18.61 4.95 -3.20
N GLY A 279 18.57 4.02 -2.24
CA GLY A 279 18.98 4.27 -0.84
C GLY A 279 18.04 5.21 -0.07
N THR A 280 16.80 5.37 -0.51
CA THR A 280 15.81 6.22 0.16
C THR A 280 15.22 5.48 1.38
N THR A 281 15.09 6.20 2.48
CA THR A 281 14.47 5.68 3.71
C THR A 281 13.26 6.54 4.09
N PHE A 282 12.14 5.88 4.37
CA PHE A 282 10.97 6.47 5.01
C PHE A 282 10.79 5.84 6.38
N ASP A 283 10.85 6.65 7.42
CA ASP A 283 10.87 6.21 8.81
C ASP A 283 9.91 7.05 9.66
N ASN A 284 9.14 6.39 10.51
CA ASN A 284 8.36 7.05 11.56
C ASN A 284 7.36 8.12 11.07
N LEU A 285 6.74 7.87 9.91
CA LEU A 285 5.73 8.72 9.28
C LEU A 285 4.35 8.06 9.33
N CYS A 286 3.29 8.86 9.24
CA CYS A 286 1.91 8.39 9.08
C CYS A 286 1.36 8.88 7.73
N LEU A 287 1.03 7.95 6.83
CA LEU A 287 0.52 8.24 5.49
C LEU A 287 -0.94 7.81 5.39
N MET A 288 -1.85 8.76 5.09
CA MET A 288 -3.29 8.49 5.09
C MET A 288 -4.05 9.18 3.95
N TYR A 289 -5.23 8.65 3.65
CA TYR A 289 -6.20 9.24 2.74
C TYR A 289 -5.65 9.49 1.32
N GLY A 290 -4.89 8.53 0.80
CA GLY A 290 -4.42 8.55 -0.59
C GLY A 290 -5.37 7.78 -1.51
N GLY A 291 -5.87 8.39 -2.59
CA GLY A 291 -6.72 7.68 -3.56
C GLY A 291 -5.93 6.85 -4.58
N ALA A 292 -4.60 7.00 -4.65
CA ALA A 292 -3.70 6.12 -5.38
C ALA A 292 -2.82 5.34 -4.39
N HIS A 293 -1.50 5.56 -4.35
CA HIS A 293 -0.61 4.82 -3.46
C HIS A 293 -0.13 5.69 -2.28
N GLY A 294 0.22 5.06 -1.18
CA GLY A 294 0.94 5.72 -0.10
C GLY A 294 2.35 6.10 -0.56
N ILE A 295 3.17 5.11 -0.87
CA ILE A 295 4.48 5.29 -1.51
C ILE A 295 4.47 4.55 -2.85
N HIS A 296 4.84 5.25 -3.93
CA HIS A 296 5.05 4.63 -5.24
C HIS A 296 6.48 4.84 -5.70
N GLN A 297 7.18 3.74 -5.97
CA GLN A 297 8.57 3.78 -6.41
C GLN A 297 8.82 2.80 -7.55
N GLY A 298 9.20 3.29 -8.71
CA GLY A 298 9.61 2.49 -9.87
C GLY A 298 11.12 2.32 -9.95
N GLY A 299 11.62 1.09 -10.18
CA GLY A 299 13.05 0.83 -10.37
C GLY A 299 13.90 1.10 -9.14
N SER A 300 13.53 0.60 -7.99
CA SER A 300 14.18 0.89 -6.71
C SER A 300 15.43 0.06 -6.45
N LYS A 301 16.43 0.70 -5.80
CA LYS A 301 17.52 -0.01 -5.12
C LYS A 301 17.59 0.44 -3.67
N ASN A 302 17.66 -0.53 -2.74
CA ASN A 302 17.79 -0.28 -1.30
C ASN A 302 16.75 0.69 -0.74
N LEU A 303 15.46 0.43 -1.02
CA LEU A 303 14.35 1.13 -0.37
C LEU A 303 14.12 0.56 1.02
N LEU A 304 14.11 1.43 2.03
CA LEU A 304 13.75 1.07 3.39
C LEU A 304 12.52 1.87 3.85
N VAL A 305 11.45 1.16 4.19
CA VAL A 305 10.26 1.71 4.83
C VAL A 305 10.13 1.07 6.20
N LYS A 306 10.20 1.87 7.27
CA LYS A 306 10.16 1.33 8.61
C LYS A 306 9.39 2.22 9.58
N ASN A 307 8.85 1.60 10.61
CA ASN A 307 8.18 2.31 11.70
C ASN A 307 7.05 3.25 11.23
N CYS A 308 6.47 3.01 10.06
CA CYS A 308 5.46 3.87 9.46
C CYS A 308 4.04 3.35 9.74
N GLU A 309 3.07 4.26 9.69
CA GLU A 309 1.65 3.93 9.72
C GLU A 309 1.02 4.29 8.37
N PHE A 310 0.25 3.37 7.78
CA PHE A 310 -0.46 3.56 6.52
C PHE A 310 -1.94 3.23 6.74
N GLY A 311 -2.82 4.15 6.41
CA GLY A 311 -4.25 3.92 6.57
C GLY A 311 -5.12 4.59 5.53
N TRP A 312 -6.24 3.93 5.16
CA TRP A 312 -7.22 4.48 4.25
C TRP A 312 -6.62 4.93 2.92
N ILE A 313 -6.08 3.98 2.16
CA ILE A 313 -5.38 4.23 0.89
C ILE A 313 -6.00 3.41 -0.24
N GLY A 314 -6.16 4.05 -1.40
CA GLY A 314 -6.58 3.42 -2.64
C GLY A 314 -7.99 3.78 -3.10
N GLY A 315 -8.51 2.99 -4.03
CA GLY A 315 -9.86 3.13 -4.56
C GLY A 315 -10.02 4.14 -5.68
N GLY A 316 -8.99 4.90 -6.05
CA GLY A 316 -8.99 5.76 -7.23
C GLY A 316 -8.90 4.96 -8.53
N ILE A 317 -9.46 5.51 -9.60
CA ILE A 317 -9.40 4.92 -10.93
C ILE A 317 -8.01 5.15 -11.51
N GLN A 318 -7.24 4.10 -11.71
CA GLN A 318 -5.87 4.16 -12.19
C GLN A 318 -5.72 3.81 -13.67
N GLY A 319 -6.76 3.25 -14.26
CA GLY A 319 -6.77 2.95 -15.69
C GLY A 319 -8.19 2.77 -16.20
N GLU A 320 -8.50 3.47 -17.29
CA GLU A 320 -9.76 3.33 -18.01
C GLU A 320 -9.59 2.36 -19.16
N GLY A 321 -10.59 1.50 -19.37
CA GLY A 321 -10.55 0.50 -20.42
C GLY A 321 -9.47 -0.57 -20.26
N LEU A 322 -8.73 -0.59 -19.15
CA LEU A 322 -7.74 -1.64 -18.89
C LEU A 322 -8.43 -3.01 -18.74
N PHE A 323 -7.77 -4.03 -19.28
CA PHE A 323 -8.23 -5.42 -19.26
C PHE A 323 -9.60 -5.64 -19.92
N GLY A 324 -9.99 -4.77 -20.88
CA GLY A 324 -11.27 -4.85 -21.59
C GLY A 324 -12.50 -4.61 -20.70
N ARG A 325 -12.32 -4.00 -19.54
CA ARG A 325 -13.42 -3.66 -18.62
C ARG A 325 -14.11 -2.37 -19.08
N ALA A 326 -15.44 -2.36 -19.02
CA ALA A 326 -16.26 -1.21 -19.40
C ALA A 326 -16.27 -0.08 -18.35
N TRP A 327 -15.57 -0.26 -17.24
CA TRP A 327 -15.40 0.70 -16.15
C TRP A 327 -13.93 0.89 -15.82
N GLY A 328 -13.61 1.94 -15.12
CA GLY A 328 -12.26 2.20 -14.64
C GLY A 328 -11.77 1.13 -13.65
N VAL A 329 -10.52 0.73 -13.78
CA VAL A 329 -9.87 -0.20 -12.84
C VAL A 329 -9.36 0.59 -11.65
N ARG A 330 -9.78 0.19 -10.46
CA ARG A 330 -9.45 0.84 -9.18
C ARG A 330 -8.39 0.03 -8.47
N TYR A 331 -7.33 0.71 -8.04
CA TYR A 331 -6.25 0.12 -7.24
C TYR A 331 -5.85 1.07 -6.11
N GLY A 332 -4.75 0.80 -5.44
CA GLY A 332 -4.09 1.67 -4.48
C GLY A 332 -3.50 0.88 -3.33
N ASN A 333 -2.18 0.89 -3.27
CA ASN A 333 -1.36 0.13 -2.35
C ASN A 333 -0.74 1.05 -1.29
N ALA A 334 -0.48 0.55 -0.08
CA ALA A 334 0.24 1.39 0.88
C ALA A 334 1.69 1.61 0.41
N VAL A 335 2.39 0.57 -0.04
CA VAL A 335 3.70 0.70 -0.67
C VAL A 335 3.74 -0.12 -1.95
N GLU A 336 3.97 0.55 -3.08
CA GLU A 336 4.12 -0.09 -4.39
C GLU A 336 5.52 0.14 -4.96
N VAL A 337 6.19 -0.95 -5.37
CA VAL A 337 7.50 -0.91 -5.99
C VAL A 337 7.47 -1.66 -7.33
N GLY A 338 7.89 -0.98 -8.39
CA GLY A 338 8.00 -1.54 -9.72
C GLY A 338 9.44 -2.00 -10.01
N GLY A 339 9.76 -3.25 -9.70
CA GLY A 339 11.13 -3.78 -9.83
C GLY A 339 12.06 -3.30 -8.71
N CYS A 340 12.73 -4.21 -8.01
CA CYS A 340 13.54 -3.86 -6.84
C CYS A 340 14.83 -4.68 -6.73
N ASP A 341 15.85 -4.04 -6.16
CA ASP A 341 17.09 -4.64 -5.72
C ASP A 341 17.39 -4.08 -4.32
N GLY A 342 17.04 -4.86 -3.28
CA GLY A 342 16.95 -4.37 -1.90
C GLY A 342 15.64 -3.59 -1.64
N TYR A 343 14.66 -4.28 -1.04
CA TYR A 343 13.39 -3.66 -0.64
C TYR A 343 12.95 -4.21 0.71
N THR A 344 12.85 -3.33 1.68
CA THR A 344 12.47 -3.70 3.04
C THR A 344 11.31 -2.85 3.53
N VAL A 345 10.25 -3.51 4.00
CA VAL A 345 9.18 -2.90 4.80
C VAL A 345 9.18 -3.61 6.14
N THR A 346 9.43 -2.86 7.21
CA THR A 346 9.56 -3.45 8.54
C THR A 346 8.95 -2.57 9.62
N ASN A 347 8.39 -3.22 10.65
CA ASN A 347 7.81 -2.53 11.79
C ASN A 347 6.79 -1.44 11.39
N CYS A 348 5.93 -1.74 10.41
CA CYS A 348 4.89 -0.83 9.94
C CYS A 348 3.50 -1.34 10.32
N TYR A 349 2.57 -0.41 10.56
CA TYR A 349 1.15 -0.69 10.72
C TYR A 349 0.41 -0.25 9.45
N VAL A 350 -0.25 -1.20 8.76
CA VAL A 350 -0.88 -1.02 7.46
C VAL A 350 -2.33 -1.49 7.53
N TYR A 351 -3.29 -0.59 7.36
CA TYR A 351 -4.70 -0.93 7.55
C TYR A 351 -5.62 -0.22 6.58
N GLN A 352 -6.78 -0.82 6.31
CA GLN A 352 -7.82 -0.25 5.44
C GLN A 352 -7.26 0.14 4.06
N ILE A 353 -6.61 -0.81 3.40
CA ILE A 353 -6.03 -0.62 2.08
C ILE A 353 -6.94 -1.25 1.03
N TYR A 354 -7.31 -0.44 0.03
CA TYR A 354 -8.22 -0.88 -1.04
C TYR A 354 -7.66 -2.04 -1.86
N ASP A 355 -6.34 -2.10 -2.02
CA ASP A 355 -5.63 -3.14 -2.77
C ASP A 355 -4.58 -3.82 -1.89
N ALA A 356 -3.29 -3.69 -2.18
CA ALA A 356 -2.25 -4.36 -1.39
C ALA A 356 -1.66 -3.46 -0.30
N GLY A 357 -1.41 -4.04 0.87
CA GLY A 357 -0.62 -3.39 1.91
C GLY A 357 0.78 -3.09 1.38
N VAL A 358 1.50 -4.10 0.96
CA VAL A 358 2.81 -3.95 0.32
C VAL A 358 2.90 -4.82 -0.93
N THR A 359 3.59 -4.32 -1.97
CA THR A 359 3.74 -5.07 -3.21
C THR A 359 5.06 -4.77 -3.92
N HIS A 360 5.57 -5.77 -4.65
CA HIS A 360 6.60 -5.60 -5.66
C HIS A 360 6.17 -6.28 -6.95
N GLN A 361 6.28 -5.55 -8.05
CA GLN A 361 5.70 -5.95 -9.32
C GLN A 361 6.70 -5.74 -10.45
N ALA A 362 6.73 -6.66 -11.42
CA ALA A 362 7.51 -6.49 -12.65
C ALA A 362 6.92 -7.29 -13.80
N ASP A 363 7.17 -6.81 -15.03
CA ASP A 363 6.89 -7.55 -16.26
C ASP A 363 8.21 -7.89 -16.95
N ALA A 364 8.53 -9.17 -17.14
CA ALA A 364 9.70 -9.61 -17.91
C ALA A 364 9.57 -9.27 -19.40
N VAL A 365 8.34 -9.27 -19.94
CA VAL A 365 8.02 -8.71 -21.25
C VAL A 365 7.13 -7.50 -21.07
N SER A 366 7.61 -6.33 -21.46
CA SER A 366 6.87 -5.08 -21.35
C SER A 366 5.49 -5.17 -22.01
N ARG A 367 4.43 -4.90 -21.26
CA ARG A 367 3.05 -4.88 -21.80
C ARG A 367 2.79 -3.75 -22.80
N PHE A 368 3.65 -2.72 -22.81
CA PHE A 368 3.51 -1.57 -23.70
C PHE A 368 4.36 -1.69 -24.97
N SER A 369 5.59 -2.19 -24.86
CA SER A 369 6.52 -2.24 -25.99
C SER A 369 6.78 -3.66 -26.51
N GLY A 370 6.31 -4.70 -25.83
CA GLY A 370 6.61 -6.09 -26.16
C GLY A 370 8.09 -6.49 -25.95
N LYS A 371 8.94 -5.56 -25.51
CA LYS A 371 10.38 -5.84 -25.30
C LYS A 371 10.58 -6.73 -24.09
N GLU A 372 11.35 -7.79 -24.30
CA GLU A 372 11.80 -8.68 -23.24
C GLU A 372 12.96 -8.06 -22.44
N LYS A 373 12.97 -8.33 -21.14
CA LYS A 373 14.03 -7.92 -20.20
C LYS A 373 14.36 -9.11 -19.30
N ILE A 374 15.60 -9.13 -18.82
CA ILE A 374 15.98 -9.99 -17.71
C ILE A 374 15.90 -9.15 -16.44
N LEU A 375 15.10 -9.60 -15.49
CA LEU A 375 14.80 -8.88 -14.26
C LEU A 375 15.10 -9.76 -13.04
N PHE A 376 15.92 -9.25 -12.15
CA PHE A 376 16.15 -9.86 -10.84
C PHE A 376 15.63 -8.91 -9.77
N GLN A 377 14.58 -9.34 -9.05
CA GLN A 377 14.08 -8.65 -7.87
C GLN A 377 14.72 -9.31 -6.64
N LYS A 378 15.61 -8.58 -5.95
CA LYS A 378 16.46 -9.18 -4.91
C LYS A 378 16.31 -8.54 -3.55
N GLY A 379 16.63 -9.34 -2.50
CA GLY A 379 16.73 -8.82 -1.13
C GLY A 379 15.42 -8.22 -0.63
N ILE A 380 14.29 -8.94 -0.80
CA ILE A 380 12.97 -8.46 -0.45
C ILE A 380 12.64 -8.90 0.97
N ARG A 381 12.27 -7.96 1.83
CA ARG A 381 11.99 -8.20 3.25
C ARG A 381 10.68 -7.53 3.67
N TYR A 382 9.70 -8.33 4.08
CA TYR A 382 8.49 -7.87 4.75
C TYR A 382 8.48 -8.48 6.15
N VAL A 383 8.94 -7.72 7.16
CA VAL A 383 9.27 -8.27 8.47
C VAL A 383 8.69 -7.45 9.61
N GLY A 384 8.00 -8.10 10.54
CA GLY A 384 7.52 -7.50 11.78
C GLY A 384 6.42 -6.46 11.59
N ASN A 385 5.65 -6.53 10.50
CA ASN A 385 4.57 -5.61 10.22
C ASN A 385 3.23 -6.11 10.79
N VAL A 386 2.31 -5.17 10.98
CA VAL A 386 0.90 -5.46 11.24
C VAL A 386 0.08 -5.03 10.04
N PHE A 387 -0.74 -5.95 9.51
CA PHE A 387 -1.68 -5.67 8.42
C PHE A 387 -3.11 -5.93 8.91
N GLU A 388 -4.03 -4.99 8.64
CA GLU A 388 -5.44 -5.17 8.97
C GLU A 388 -6.34 -4.67 7.84
N LYS A 389 -7.29 -5.49 7.43
CA LYS A 389 -8.33 -5.07 6.46
C LYS A 389 -7.75 -4.50 5.16
N CYS A 390 -6.73 -5.15 4.63
CA CYS A 390 -6.22 -4.95 3.28
C CYS A 390 -6.89 -5.96 2.35
N ASN A 391 -7.09 -5.64 1.08
CA ASN A 391 -7.56 -6.69 0.15
C ASN A 391 -6.51 -7.79 0.05
N TYR A 392 -5.23 -7.39 -0.11
CA TYR A 392 -4.06 -8.25 0.08
C TYR A 392 -3.15 -7.62 1.11
N SER A 393 -2.72 -8.36 2.14
CA SER A 393 -1.68 -7.82 3.03
C SER A 393 -0.37 -7.67 2.27
N ILE A 394 -0.02 -8.68 1.49
CA ILE A 394 1.17 -8.73 0.62
C ILE A 394 0.78 -9.25 -0.76
N GLU A 395 1.14 -8.52 -1.78
CA GLU A 395 0.96 -8.91 -3.17
C GLU A 395 2.31 -8.93 -3.88
N TYR A 396 2.50 -9.81 -4.86
CA TYR A 396 3.66 -9.77 -5.72
C TYR A 396 3.42 -10.44 -7.07
N PHE A 397 4.21 -10.03 -8.06
CA PHE A 397 4.32 -10.78 -9.30
C PHE A 397 5.58 -10.45 -10.11
N LEU A 398 5.99 -11.43 -10.91
CA LEU A 398 6.88 -11.28 -12.04
C LEU A 398 6.15 -11.83 -13.26
N SER A 399 5.40 -10.96 -13.96
CA SER A 399 4.51 -11.41 -15.03
C SER A 399 5.20 -11.51 -16.38
N ARG A 400 4.54 -12.23 -17.31
CA ARG A 400 4.97 -12.38 -18.70
C ARG A 400 6.41 -12.90 -18.84
N CYS A 401 6.82 -13.77 -17.92
CA CYS A 401 8.14 -14.37 -17.96
C CYS A 401 8.12 -15.58 -18.91
N PRO A 402 8.82 -15.55 -20.07
CA PRO A 402 8.97 -16.71 -20.92
C PRO A 402 9.71 -17.85 -20.22
N THR A 403 9.47 -19.09 -20.63
CA THR A 403 10.06 -20.27 -19.98
C THR A 403 11.59 -20.24 -19.98
N ASN A 404 12.20 -19.72 -21.03
CA ASN A 404 13.65 -19.61 -21.20
C ASN A 404 14.25 -18.31 -20.62
N ASN A 405 13.41 -17.37 -20.15
CA ASN A 405 13.90 -16.13 -19.54
C ASN A 405 14.29 -16.40 -18.09
N PRO A 406 15.52 -16.04 -17.64
CA PRO A 406 16.00 -16.36 -16.30
C PRO A 406 15.51 -15.42 -15.21
N SER A 407 14.62 -14.47 -15.51
CA SER A 407 14.06 -13.51 -14.55
C SER A 407 13.44 -14.21 -13.35
N ARG A 408 13.70 -13.70 -12.15
CA ARG A 408 13.20 -14.26 -10.91
C ARG A 408 13.27 -13.28 -9.74
N MET A 409 12.61 -13.62 -8.66
CA MET A 409 12.84 -13.05 -7.33
C MET A 409 13.94 -13.85 -6.62
N GLU A 410 14.79 -13.19 -5.88
CA GLU A 410 15.87 -13.82 -5.12
C GLU A 410 15.90 -13.29 -3.68
N ASP A 411 16.13 -14.19 -2.71
CA ASP A 411 16.25 -13.81 -1.31
C ASP A 411 15.03 -13.02 -0.84
N PHE A 412 13.86 -13.69 -0.89
CA PHE A 412 12.57 -13.13 -0.55
C PHE A 412 12.09 -13.68 0.80
N VAL A 413 11.92 -12.82 1.80
CA VAL A 413 11.53 -13.20 3.17
C VAL A 413 10.27 -12.44 3.61
N ILE A 414 9.28 -13.19 4.08
CA ILE A 414 8.10 -12.70 4.78
C ILE A 414 8.12 -13.31 6.18
N ALA A 415 8.36 -12.49 7.22
CA ALA A 415 8.55 -13.01 8.56
C ALA A 415 7.94 -12.13 9.65
N ASP A 416 7.52 -12.75 10.74
CA ASP A 416 7.13 -12.08 11.98
C ASP A 416 5.98 -11.06 11.81
N ASN A 417 5.13 -11.22 10.77
CA ASN A 417 4.02 -10.32 10.51
C ASN A 417 2.73 -10.83 11.18
N LEU A 418 1.89 -9.88 11.61
CA LEU A 418 0.56 -10.14 12.15
C LEU A 418 -0.48 -9.63 11.13
N MET A 419 -1.21 -10.53 10.49
CA MET A 419 -2.11 -10.22 9.38
C MET A 419 -3.56 -10.59 9.73
N TRP A 420 -4.47 -9.60 9.66
CA TRP A 420 -5.86 -9.74 10.07
C TRP A 420 -6.84 -9.33 9.00
N ASP A 421 -7.91 -10.11 8.85
CA ASP A 421 -9.15 -9.76 8.15
C ASP A 421 -8.96 -9.28 6.70
N ALA A 422 -8.18 -10.02 5.90
CA ALA A 422 -8.02 -9.72 4.47
C ALA A 422 -9.37 -9.70 3.74
N GLY A 423 -9.54 -8.78 2.78
CA GLY A 423 -10.76 -8.67 1.99
C GLY A 423 -11.93 -8.00 2.70
N THR A 424 -11.71 -7.33 3.84
CA THR A 424 -12.76 -6.63 4.59
C THR A 424 -12.51 -5.12 4.72
N GLY A 425 -13.50 -4.37 5.15
CA GLY A 425 -13.42 -2.92 5.33
C GLY A 425 -13.45 -2.15 4.01
N LEU A 426 -12.52 -1.20 3.77
CA LEU A 426 -12.51 -0.34 2.59
C LEU A 426 -12.57 -1.14 1.28
N CYS A 427 -11.93 -2.28 1.22
CA CYS A 427 -11.86 -3.11 0.01
C CYS A 427 -13.14 -3.92 -0.28
N GLU A 428 -14.13 -3.94 0.62
CA GLU A 428 -15.40 -4.63 0.37
C GLU A 428 -16.15 -4.12 -0.85
N GLN A 429 -15.90 -2.89 -1.25
CA GLN A 429 -16.47 -2.30 -2.46
C GLN A 429 -15.72 -2.69 -3.76
N ARG A 430 -14.69 -3.55 -3.69
CA ARG A 430 -14.03 -4.07 -4.91
C ARG A 430 -14.94 -5.05 -5.66
N PRO A 431 -14.99 -4.97 -6.98
CA PRO A 431 -15.76 -5.92 -7.78
C PRO A 431 -15.14 -7.32 -7.81
N ASP A 432 -13.83 -7.42 -7.55
CA ASP A 432 -13.05 -8.66 -7.59
C ASP A 432 -12.54 -9.10 -6.20
N ARG A 433 -13.17 -8.64 -5.11
CA ARG A 433 -12.77 -8.98 -3.73
C ARG A 433 -12.76 -10.48 -3.44
N ARG A 434 -13.41 -11.30 -4.27
CA ARG A 434 -13.42 -12.77 -4.17
C ARG A 434 -12.04 -13.41 -4.38
N GLN A 435 -11.03 -12.64 -4.68
CA GLN A 435 -9.64 -13.09 -4.83
C GLN A 435 -8.75 -12.63 -3.67
N ASP A 436 -9.36 -12.09 -2.60
CA ASP A 436 -8.62 -11.60 -1.44
C ASP A 436 -7.82 -12.71 -0.74
N ALA A 437 -6.70 -12.31 -0.16
CA ALA A 437 -5.81 -13.16 0.61
C ALA A 437 -4.81 -12.32 1.41
N HIS A 438 -4.22 -12.87 2.47
CA HIS A 438 -3.09 -12.17 3.09
C HIS A 438 -1.87 -12.13 2.18
N ILE A 439 -1.56 -13.23 1.49
CA ILE A 439 -0.51 -13.24 0.47
C ILE A 439 -1.10 -13.68 -0.86
N LYS A 440 -0.89 -12.87 -1.89
CA LYS A 440 -1.37 -13.12 -3.25
C LYS A 440 -0.26 -13.04 -4.27
N SER A 441 0.00 -14.14 -4.99
CA SER A 441 0.74 -14.09 -6.25
C SER A 441 -0.25 -13.99 -7.43
N TRP A 442 -0.11 -12.93 -8.25
CA TRP A 442 -1.10 -12.66 -9.30
C TRP A 442 -0.95 -13.52 -10.56
N VAL A 443 0.23 -14.04 -10.82
CA VAL A 443 0.53 -14.78 -12.03
C VAL A 443 1.28 -16.06 -11.69
N THR A 444 1.13 -17.06 -12.56
CA THR A 444 1.82 -18.33 -12.37
C THR A 444 3.23 -18.36 -12.98
N SER A 445 3.59 -17.36 -13.81
CA SER A 445 4.95 -17.24 -14.37
C SER A 445 5.99 -16.72 -13.40
N ASN A 446 5.67 -16.62 -12.11
CA ASN A 446 6.62 -16.28 -11.06
C ASN A 446 7.73 -17.32 -10.95
N ARG A 447 8.94 -16.83 -10.68
CA ARG A 447 10.08 -17.61 -10.17
C ARG A 447 10.61 -16.95 -8.92
N ALA A 448 10.92 -17.77 -7.91
CA ALA A 448 11.51 -17.27 -6.66
C ALA A 448 12.50 -18.28 -6.09
N MET A 449 13.70 -17.79 -5.75
CA MET A 449 14.77 -18.55 -5.09
C MET A 449 15.01 -17.97 -3.70
N GLY A 450 15.27 -18.83 -2.71
CA GLY A 450 15.45 -18.38 -1.34
C GLY A 450 14.19 -17.69 -0.80
N TYR A 451 13.02 -18.25 -1.12
CA TYR A 451 11.72 -17.71 -0.71
C TYR A 451 11.25 -18.40 0.55
N THR A 452 11.11 -17.63 1.64
CA THR A 452 10.74 -18.12 2.96
C THR A 452 9.59 -17.29 3.54
N ILE A 453 8.62 -18.00 4.13
CA ILE A 453 7.51 -17.42 4.91
C ILE A 453 7.55 -18.06 6.29
N ARG A 454 7.92 -17.30 7.31
CA ARG A 454 8.12 -17.87 8.65
C ARG A 454 7.56 -17.02 9.78
N ASN A 455 7.07 -17.67 10.82
CA ASN A 455 6.59 -17.06 12.07
C ASN A 455 5.57 -15.91 11.81
N ASN A 456 4.64 -16.10 10.86
CA ASN A 456 3.57 -15.14 10.59
C ASN A 456 2.24 -15.63 11.16
N LEU A 457 1.38 -14.67 11.54
CA LEU A 457 -0.03 -14.91 11.81
C LEU A 457 -0.85 -14.52 10.58
N PHE A 458 -1.66 -15.46 10.10
CA PHE A 458 -2.69 -15.27 9.06
C PHE A 458 -4.05 -15.49 9.71
N ALA A 459 -4.76 -14.41 10.07
CA ALA A 459 -5.98 -14.51 10.87
C ALA A 459 -7.18 -13.84 10.18
N GLY A 460 -8.15 -14.63 9.81
CA GLY A 460 -9.37 -14.18 9.15
C GLY A 460 -9.14 -13.65 7.73
N ALA A 461 -10.01 -14.03 6.83
CA ALA A 461 -10.09 -13.49 5.47
C ALA A 461 -11.51 -13.67 4.96
N HIS A 462 -11.94 -12.83 4.01
CA HIS A 462 -13.26 -12.99 3.40
C HIS A 462 -13.32 -14.26 2.55
N MET A 463 -12.26 -14.59 1.79
CA MET A 463 -12.22 -15.78 0.94
C MET A 463 -11.16 -16.79 1.36
N GLN A 464 -9.88 -16.37 1.39
CA GLN A 464 -8.78 -17.30 1.61
C GLN A 464 -7.60 -16.66 2.33
N LEU A 465 -6.85 -17.45 3.08
CA LEU A 465 -5.72 -16.92 3.84
C LEU A 465 -4.49 -16.67 2.97
N ILE A 466 -4.21 -17.55 1.99
CA ILE A 466 -2.99 -17.46 1.17
C ILE A 466 -3.23 -18.02 -0.24
N GLU A 467 -2.66 -17.37 -1.27
CA GLU A 467 -2.65 -17.91 -2.62
C GLU A 467 -1.30 -17.65 -3.29
N ILE A 468 -0.47 -18.68 -3.38
CA ILE A 468 0.85 -18.64 -3.98
C ILE A 468 0.97 -19.78 -4.97
N CYS A 469 1.03 -19.46 -6.28
CA CYS A 469 1.13 -20.43 -7.33
C CYS A 469 2.24 -20.07 -8.32
N ALA A 470 3.05 -21.05 -8.70
CA ALA A 470 4.09 -20.89 -9.71
C ALA A 470 4.03 -22.05 -10.72
N SER A 471 4.16 -21.76 -12.00
CA SER A 471 4.21 -22.76 -13.08
C SER A 471 5.62 -22.92 -13.67
N LEU A 472 6.55 -22.05 -13.28
CA LEU A 472 7.94 -22.09 -13.72
C LEU A 472 8.84 -22.52 -12.56
N THR A 473 9.74 -23.46 -12.81
CA THR A 473 10.81 -23.80 -11.88
C THR A 473 11.98 -22.83 -12.04
N ASN A 474 12.79 -22.73 -11.02
CA ASN A 474 14.05 -21.98 -11.05
C ASN A 474 15.07 -22.62 -12.02
N PRO A 475 16.11 -21.90 -12.47
CA PRO A 475 17.13 -22.45 -13.38
C PRO A 475 17.89 -23.67 -12.85
N ASP A 476 17.95 -23.84 -11.52
CA ASP A 476 18.54 -25.01 -10.85
C ASP A 476 17.56 -26.18 -10.67
N GLY A 477 16.35 -26.06 -11.21
CA GLY A 477 15.29 -27.06 -11.10
C GLY A 477 14.48 -27.01 -9.79
N SER A 478 14.83 -26.11 -8.86
CA SER A 478 14.07 -25.97 -7.61
C SER A 478 12.68 -25.38 -7.84
N ALA A 479 11.77 -25.64 -6.92
CA ALA A 479 10.42 -25.05 -6.94
C ALA A 479 10.47 -23.55 -6.69
N SER A 480 9.51 -22.82 -7.25
CA SER A 480 9.34 -21.38 -7.11
C SER A 480 8.27 -21.00 -6.07
N ILE A 481 7.94 -21.91 -5.18
CA ILE A 481 7.05 -21.69 -4.04
C ILE A 481 7.85 -21.58 -2.74
N PRO A 482 7.31 -20.92 -1.69
CA PRO A 482 8.05 -20.70 -0.46
C PRO A 482 8.22 -21.97 0.39
N CYS A 483 9.27 -21.96 1.23
CA CYS A 483 9.30 -22.74 2.45
C CYS A 483 8.40 -22.07 3.51
N LEU A 484 7.54 -22.84 4.18
CA LEU A 484 6.59 -22.37 5.19
C LEU A 484 7.00 -22.89 6.56
N ASP A 485 7.50 -22.04 7.44
CA ASP A 485 7.97 -22.48 8.75
C ASP A 485 7.32 -21.72 9.91
N GLU A 486 6.84 -22.45 10.91
CA GLU A 486 6.34 -21.91 12.18
C GLU A 486 5.21 -20.85 12.02
N ASN A 487 4.43 -20.87 10.94
CA ASN A 487 3.31 -19.94 10.74
C ASN A 487 2.04 -20.44 11.46
N VAL A 488 1.17 -19.49 11.82
CA VAL A 488 -0.13 -19.77 12.42
C VAL A 488 -1.24 -19.27 11.50
N PHE A 489 -2.17 -20.17 11.16
CA PHE A 489 -3.31 -19.91 10.30
C PHE A 489 -4.59 -20.00 11.11
N VAL A 490 -5.38 -18.94 11.15
CA VAL A 490 -6.61 -18.84 11.94
C VAL A 490 -7.79 -18.49 11.04
N GLY A 491 -8.86 -19.27 11.10
CA GLY A 491 -10.07 -18.97 10.34
C GLY A 491 -11.30 -19.67 10.89
N THR A 492 -12.37 -19.59 10.14
CA THR A 492 -13.63 -20.32 10.37
C THR A 492 -13.76 -21.43 9.33
N PRO A 493 -14.70 -22.39 9.49
CA PRO A 493 -14.97 -23.38 8.44
C PRO A 493 -15.39 -22.79 7.08
N ALA A 494 -15.84 -21.52 7.05
CA ALA A 494 -16.16 -20.81 5.81
C ALA A 494 -14.92 -20.19 5.14
N THR A 495 -13.81 -20.04 5.87
CA THR A 495 -12.54 -19.51 5.34
C THR A 495 -11.78 -20.66 4.67
N ARG A 496 -11.24 -20.43 3.46
CA ARG A 496 -10.31 -21.38 2.86
C ARG A 496 -8.88 -21.07 3.27
N LEU A 497 -8.03 -22.10 3.38
CA LEU A 497 -6.59 -21.87 3.38
C LEU A 497 -6.19 -21.17 2.08
N GLY A 498 -6.65 -21.70 0.94
CA GLY A 498 -6.26 -21.28 -0.41
C GLY A 498 -5.32 -22.28 -1.06
N ALA A 499 -4.22 -21.82 -1.63
CA ALA A 499 -3.26 -22.68 -2.32
C ALA A 499 -1.81 -22.21 -2.16
N VAL A 500 -0.89 -23.19 -1.97
CA VAL A 500 0.57 -22.98 -2.13
C VAL A 500 1.06 -24.12 -3.01
N GLU A 501 1.25 -23.87 -4.32
CA GLU A 501 1.40 -24.96 -5.28
C GLU A 501 2.36 -24.62 -6.43
N GLN A 502 3.28 -25.58 -6.70
CA GLN A 502 4.03 -25.58 -7.94
C GLN A 502 3.18 -26.28 -9.01
N LEU A 503 2.65 -25.49 -9.94
CA LEU A 503 1.78 -25.99 -11.01
C LEU A 503 2.58 -26.69 -12.11
N SER A 504 1.98 -27.68 -12.74
CA SER A 504 2.57 -28.41 -13.88
C SER A 504 2.70 -27.57 -15.17
N SER A 505 1.90 -26.52 -15.30
CA SER A 505 1.92 -25.61 -16.46
C SER A 505 1.21 -24.30 -16.14
N ALA A 506 1.40 -23.27 -16.98
CA ALA A 506 0.69 -22.00 -16.89
C ALA A 506 -0.83 -22.12 -17.10
N ALA A 507 -1.30 -23.18 -17.75
CA ALA A 507 -2.72 -23.47 -17.95
C ALA A 507 -3.35 -24.25 -16.77
N ALA A 508 -2.54 -24.85 -15.91
CA ALA A 508 -3.01 -25.57 -14.74
C ALA A 508 -3.72 -24.62 -13.76
N ARG A 509 -4.70 -25.17 -13.04
CA ARG A 509 -5.42 -24.44 -11.99
C ARG A 509 -4.97 -24.94 -10.64
N PRO A 510 -4.81 -24.05 -9.65
CA PRO A 510 -4.46 -24.47 -8.30
C PRO A 510 -5.60 -25.25 -7.66
N THR A 511 -5.23 -26.18 -6.79
CA THR A 511 -6.14 -26.89 -5.92
C THR A 511 -6.34 -26.09 -4.66
N TYR A 512 -7.52 -25.49 -4.50
CA TYR A 512 -7.84 -24.74 -3.28
C TYR A 512 -8.16 -25.68 -2.13
N VAL A 513 -7.41 -25.53 -1.05
CA VAL A 513 -7.52 -26.33 0.17
C VAL A 513 -8.48 -25.64 1.15
N PRO A 514 -9.46 -26.38 1.74
CA PRO A 514 -10.26 -25.84 2.84
C PRO A 514 -9.40 -25.61 4.09
N LEU A 515 -9.94 -24.95 5.10
CA LEU A 515 -9.32 -24.83 6.41
C LEU A 515 -9.94 -25.90 7.34
N ASP A 516 -9.27 -27.05 7.47
CA ASP A 516 -9.73 -28.20 8.22
C ASP A 516 -8.57 -28.92 8.95
N ASP A 517 -8.82 -30.10 9.50
CA ASP A 517 -7.85 -30.95 10.22
C ASP A 517 -6.67 -31.45 9.35
N LYS A 518 -6.82 -31.46 8.00
CA LYS A 518 -5.77 -31.88 7.07
C LYS A 518 -4.86 -30.73 6.64
N THR A 519 -5.28 -29.51 6.87
CA THR A 519 -4.59 -28.30 6.40
C THR A 519 -3.20 -28.18 7.03
N GLU A 520 -3.03 -28.57 8.30
CA GLU A 520 -1.72 -28.52 8.99
C GLU A 520 -0.71 -29.46 8.32
N ALA A 521 -1.13 -30.66 7.94
CA ALA A 521 -0.29 -31.62 7.21
C ALA A 521 0.07 -31.10 5.81
N TYR A 522 -0.88 -30.48 5.11
CA TYR A 522 -0.64 -29.84 3.80
C TYR A 522 0.43 -28.75 3.89
N LEU A 523 0.38 -27.89 4.90
CA LEU A 523 1.36 -26.82 5.12
C LEU A 523 2.73 -27.38 5.50
N ASN A 524 2.76 -28.38 6.40
CA ASN A 524 4.00 -28.96 6.88
C ASN A 524 4.69 -29.89 5.85
N ALA A 525 4.01 -30.22 4.75
CA ALA A 525 4.67 -30.82 3.58
C ALA A 525 5.51 -29.80 2.77
N ARG A 526 5.42 -28.49 3.10
CA ARG A 526 6.15 -27.38 2.45
C ARG A 526 7.10 -26.65 3.41
N GLY A 527 7.29 -27.19 4.60
CA GLY A 527 8.10 -26.64 5.67
C GLY A 527 7.84 -27.38 6.97
N SER A 528 7.89 -26.68 8.11
CA SER A 528 7.75 -27.29 9.42
C SER A 528 7.08 -26.38 10.45
N GLY A 529 6.47 -26.99 11.48
CA GLY A 529 5.97 -26.27 12.65
C GLY A 529 4.76 -25.35 12.39
N ASN A 530 4.13 -25.41 11.21
CA ASN A 530 2.93 -24.62 10.94
C ASN A 530 1.74 -25.15 11.75
N ARG A 531 0.90 -24.24 12.24
CA ARG A 531 -0.27 -24.57 13.06
C ARG A 531 -1.53 -23.98 12.44
N VAL A 532 -2.64 -24.71 12.59
CA VAL A 532 -3.96 -24.31 12.10
C VAL A 532 -4.96 -24.25 13.26
N ILE A 533 -5.73 -23.17 13.32
CA ILE A 533 -6.77 -22.95 14.33
C ILE A 533 -8.07 -22.67 13.59
N VAL A 534 -9.04 -23.55 13.73
CA VAL A 534 -10.41 -23.38 13.23
C VAL A 534 -11.30 -22.97 14.40
N ARG A 535 -11.99 -21.81 14.29
CA ARG A 535 -12.85 -21.23 15.34
C ARG A 535 -14.32 -21.23 14.96
#